data_5422514008591deb640f37a067980bc3
#
_entry.id   5422514008591deb640f37a067980bc3
#
_cell.length_a   1.000
_cell.length_b   1.000
_cell.length_c   1.000
_cell.angle_alpha   90.00
_cell.angle_beta   90.00
_cell.angle_gamma   90.00
#
_symmetry.space_group_name_H-M   'P 1'
#
loop_
_entity.id
_entity.type
_entity.pdbx_description
1 polymer ?
#
loop_
_entity_poly.entity_id
_entity_poly.type
_entity_poly.pdbx_seq_one_letter_code
_entity_poly.pdbx_strand_id
1 'polypeptide(L)'
;MKPILTSLILLLTAGLFPQAAATQELSKELRSQIGDFLNETARKEISVGKIHIDSVNTEGNDLILFANINCSYIPFRTDNVSKIYQGIKALLPPELAKRKLQIRTDHHAIEELIPLALRNTKERKIPTFSYKADIPLITRLSVPYTPTNGLQNRHIALWQSHGFYYESKLARWEWQRARIFQTVEDLYTQSYVLPFLVPMLENAGATVLLPRERDPQTVEIIVDNDRCRDGHSVYSELNGSKMWKNGKEAGFAHLKRTYKDFENPFREGTYRQVETTKKGTVSVAEWIPEIPRAGRYAVYISYKTVNNSTEDALYTVYHQGGKSQFKVNQQMGGGTWIYLGTFSFGIGKTDCKIVLSNQSAKEGRLVTADAVKIGGGYGNIARSISEEGVTVNTKSSDTMIT
;
A
#
# COMPACT_ATOMS: atom_id res chain seq x y z
N MET A 1 9.13 -86.24 -15.95
CA MET A 1 9.77 -84.93 -15.68
C MET A 1 8.74 -84.09 -14.91
N LYS A 2 9.03 -83.79 -13.63
CA LYS A 2 8.10 -83.07 -12.73
C LYS A 2 8.18 -81.56 -12.91
N PRO A 3 7.06 -80.81 -12.86
CA PRO A 3 7.13 -79.35 -12.79
C PRO A 3 7.27 -78.91 -11.31
N ILE A 4 8.13 -77.93 -11.12
CA ILE A 4 8.42 -77.28 -9.87
C ILE A 4 7.37 -76.22 -9.63
N LEU A 5 6.68 -76.31 -8.49
CA LEU A 5 5.65 -75.36 -8.00
C LEU A 5 6.37 -74.26 -7.22
N THR A 6 6.40 -73.01 -7.74
CA THR A 6 6.97 -71.88 -7.03
C THR A 6 5.84 -71.13 -6.34
N SER A 7 5.77 -71.22 -5.00
CA SER A 7 4.83 -70.46 -4.19
C SER A 7 5.25 -69.00 -4.10
N LEU A 8 4.41 -68.09 -4.56
CA LEU A 8 4.56 -66.66 -4.40
C LEU A 8 3.92 -66.22 -3.09
N ILE A 9 4.72 -65.87 -2.09
CA ILE A 9 4.23 -65.28 -0.83
C ILE A 9 3.97 -63.79 -1.06
N LEU A 10 2.69 -63.41 -1.07
CA LEU A 10 2.27 -62.01 -1.12
C LEU A 10 2.32 -61.41 0.26
N LEU A 11 3.34 -60.62 0.56
CA LEU A 11 3.41 -59.79 1.77
C LEU A 11 2.48 -58.58 1.62
N LEU A 12 1.34 -58.61 2.29
CA LEU A 12 0.50 -57.42 2.46
C LEU A 12 1.18 -56.50 3.49
N THR A 13 1.88 -55.51 3.00
CA THR A 13 2.25 -54.34 3.83
C THR A 13 1.02 -53.44 3.94
N ALA A 14 0.34 -53.49 5.08
CA ALA A 14 -0.66 -52.50 5.43
C ALA A 14 0.04 -51.14 5.57
N GLY A 15 -0.02 -50.35 4.51
CA GLY A 15 0.40 -48.96 4.55
C GLY A 15 -0.51 -48.17 5.46
N LEU A 16 0.03 -47.75 6.61
CA LEU A 16 -0.57 -46.72 7.44
C LEU A 16 -0.55 -45.42 6.65
N PHE A 17 -1.61 -45.18 5.90
CA PHE A 17 -1.88 -43.82 5.41
C PHE A 17 -2.21 -42.99 6.65
N PRO A 18 -1.54 -41.81 6.86
CA PRO A 18 -1.94 -40.90 7.89
C PRO A 18 -3.38 -40.48 7.58
N GLN A 19 -4.29 -40.83 8.48
CA GLN A 19 -5.68 -40.39 8.43
C GLN A 19 -5.64 -38.85 8.40
N ALA A 20 -6.05 -38.25 7.29
CA ALA A 20 -6.24 -36.83 7.19
C ALA A 20 -7.14 -36.41 8.36
N ALA A 21 -6.63 -35.54 9.21
CA ALA A 21 -7.38 -35.04 10.35
C ALA A 21 -8.70 -34.45 9.81
N ALA A 22 -9.79 -35.10 10.11
CA ALA A 22 -11.11 -34.63 9.75
C ALA A 22 -11.27 -33.24 10.35
N THR A 23 -11.40 -32.25 9.49
CA THR A 23 -11.77 -30.87 9.86
C THR A 23 -13.11 -30.99 10.57
N GLN A 24 -13.11 -30.83 11.88
CA GLN A 24 -14.35 -30.90 12.67
C GLN A 24 -15.15 -29.62 12.34
N GLU A 25 -16.04 -29.73 11.36
CA GLU A 25 -16.92 -28.63 10.98
C GLU A 25 -17.84 -28.28 12.15
N LEU A 26 -17.90 -27.00 12.52
CA LEU A 26 -18.94 -26.53 13.42
C LEU A 26 -20.32 -26.78 12.80
N SER A 27 -21.26 -27.37 13.60
CA SER A 27 -22.62 -27.58 13.15
C SER A 27 -23.27 -26.24 12.73
N LYS A 28 -24.25 -26.32 11.83
CA LYS A 28 -25.01 -25.12 11.41
C LYS A 28 -25.71 -24.43 12.58
N GLU A 29 -26.21 -25.21 13.53
CA GLU A 29 -26.86 -24.74 14.74
C GLU A 29 -25.90 -23.94 15.61
N LEU A 30 -24.68 -24.42 15.82
CA LEU A 30 -23.68 -23.76 16.63
C LEU A 30 -23.17 -22.45 15.93
N ARG A 31 -23.00 -22.49 14.62
CA ARG A 31 -22.70 -21.26 13.86
C ARG A 31 -23.81 -20.22 14.01
N SER A 32 -25.08 -20.65 13.98
CA SER A 32 -26.21 -19.76 14.20
C SER A 32 -26.20 -19.17 15.60
N GLN A 33 -26.00 -19.99 16.64
CA GLN A 33 -25.91 -19.53 18.04
C GLN A 33 -24.78 -18.49 18.25
N ILE A 34 -23.62 -18.72 17.64
CA ILE A 34 -22.52 -17.77 17.69
C ILE A 34 -22.90 -16.46 16.96
N GLY A 35 -23.54 -16.57 15.79
CA GLY A 35 -24.03 -15.41 15.06
C GLY A 35 -25.07 -14.61 15.87
N ASP A 36 -26.00 -15.28 16.53
CA ASP A 36 -27.03 -14.66 17.36
C ASP A 36 -26.42 -13.95 18.58
N PHE A 37 -25.43 -14.56 19.22
CA PHE A 37 -24.67 -13.94 20.30
C PHE A 37 -23.93 -12.68 19.85
N LEU A 38 -23.29 -12.71 18.67
CA LEU A 38 -22.63 -11.51 18.09
C LEU A 38 -23.64 -10.43 17.74
N ASN A 39 -24.80 -10.78 17.17
CA ASN A 39 -25.88 -9.84 16.88
C ASN A 39 -26.43 -9.20 18.17
N GLU A 40 -26.63 -9.97 19.23
CA GLU A 40 -27.07 -9.45 20.53
C GLU A 40 -26.03 -8.48 21.13
N THR A 41 -24.75 -8.84 21.01
CA THR A 41 -23.66 -7.98 21.47
C THR A 41 -23.61 -6.68 20.67
N ALA A 42 -23.72 -6.73 19.35
CA ALA A 42 -23.72 -5.58 18.48
C ALA A 42 -24.89 -4.62 18.78
N ARG A 43 -26.11 -5.16 18.95
CA ARG A 43 -27.32 -4.35 19.21
C ARG A 43 -27.24 -3.47 20.44
N LYS A 44 -26.38 -3.79 21.41
CA LYS A 44 -26.17 -2.99 22.63
C LYS A 44 -25.42 -1.69 22.31
N GLU A 45 -24.67 -1.65 21.21
CA GLU A 45 -23.78 -0.55 20.89
C GLU A 45 -24.11 0.15 19.56
N ILE A 46 -24.58 -0.61 18.58
CA ILE A 46 -24.80 -0.08 17.23
C ILE A 46 -25.86 -0.91 16.47
N SER A 47 -26.54 -0.24 15.53
CA SER A 47 -27.41 -0.94 14.56
C SER A 47 -26.58 -1.34 13.33
N VAL A 48 -26.40 -2.62 13.12
CA VAL A 48 -25.68 -3.19 11.96
C VAL A 48 -26.53 -4.24 11.28
N GLY A 49 -26.18 -4.60 10.05
CA GLY A 49 -26.77 -5.72 9.35
C GLY A 49 -26.55 -7.04 10.09
N LYS A 50 -27.29 -8.09 9.71
CA LYS A 50 -27.21 -9.41 10.37
C LYS A 50 -25.78 -9.96 10.31
N ILE A 51 -25.23 -10.29 11.48
CA ILE A 51 -23.93 -10.94 11.63
C ILE A 51 -24.14 -12.46 11.58
N HIS A 52 -23.28 -13.15 10.82
CA HIS A 52 -23.25 -14.62 10.74
C HIS A 52 -21.82 -15.11 10.53
N ILE A 53 -21.57 -16.38 10.79
CA ILE A 53 -20.28 -17.03 10.58
C ILE A 53 -20.26 -17.64 9.19
N ASP A 54 -19.42 -17.09 8.31
CA ASP A 54 -19.27 -17.52 6.91
C ASP A 54 -18.54 -18.87 6.83
N SER A 55 -17.44 -18.98 7.56
CA SER A 55 -16.61 -20.18 7.54
C SER A 55 -15.87 -20.39 8.88
N VAL A 56 -15.35 -21.58 9.03
CA VAL A 56 -14.56 -21.99 10.20
C VAL A 56 -13.33 -22.71 9.70
N ASN A 57 -12.17 -22.36 10.23
CA ASN A 57 -10.93 -23.09 9.98
C ASN A 57 -10.37 -23.64 11.29
N THR A 58 -9.90 -24.89 11.23
CA THR A 58 -9.20 -25.54 12.35
C THR A 58 -7.84 -25.99 11.86
N GLU A 59 -6.79 -25.36 12.36
CA GLU A 59 -5.42 -25.69 12.00
C GLU A 59 -4.60 -25.88 13.28
N GLY A 60 -4.07 -27.09 13.47
CA GLY A 60 -3.33 -27.44 14.68
C GLY A 60 -4.19 -27.22 15.94
N ASN A 61 -3.75 -26.31 16.81
CA ASN A 61 -4.46 -25.93 18.03
C ASN A 61 -5.36 -24.70 17.86
N ASP A 62 -5.39 -24.10 16.68
CA ASP A 62 -6.16 -22.88 16.42
C ASP A 62 -7.59 -23.22 15.95
N LEU A 63 -8.56 -22.42 16.39
CA LEU A 63 -9.93 -22.39 15.91
C LEU A 63 -10.22 -20.97 15.42
N ILE A 64 -10.39 -20.82 14.12
CA ILE A 64 -10.60 -19.51 13.49
C ILE A 64 -12.02 -19.43 12.97
N LEU A 65 -12.80 -18.48 13.48
CA LEU A 65 -14.14 -18.17 13.02
C LEU A 65 -14.10 -16.94 12.09
N PHE A 66 -14.61 -17.07 10.89
CA PHE A 66 -14.74 -15.97 9.95
C PHE A 66 -16.19 -15.45 9.97
N ALA A 67 -16.39 -14.29 10.55
CA ALA A 67 -17.64 -13.59 10.53
C ALA A 67 -17.74 -12.67 9.31
N ASN A 68 -18.96 -12.47 8.80
CA ASN A 68 -19.20 -11.56 7.69
C ASN A 68 -18.82 -10.10 8.04
N ILE A 69 -18.74 -9.25 7.03
CA ILE A 69 -18.32 -7.85 7.17
C ILE A 69 -19.14 -7.04 8.19
N ASN A 70 -20.40 -7.39 8.41
CA ASN A 70 -21.23 -6.69 9.38
C ASN A 70 -20.66 -6.74 10.81
N CYS A 71 -19.87 -7.77 11.12
CA CYS A 71 -19.18 -7.88 12.40
C CYS A 71 -18.10 -6.80 12.56
N SER A 72 -17.46 -6.35 11.50
CA SER A 72 -16.40 -5.33 11.57
C SER A 72 -16.90 -3.94 12.00
N TYR A 73 -18.20 -3.70 11.87
CA TYR A 73 -18.80 -2.45 12.29
C TYR A 73 -19.06 -2.34 13.80
N ILE A 74 -18.86 -3.42 14.57
CA ILE A 74 -18.92 -3.36 16.03
C ILE A 74 -17.80 -2.42 16.52
N PRO A 75 -18.10 -1.43 17.39
CA PRO A 75 -17.07 -0.55 17.93
C PRO A 75 -16.20 -1.29 18.95
N PHE A 76 -15.25 -2.08 18.47
CA PHE A 76 -14.39 -2.92 19.31
C PHE A 76 -13.58 -2.11 20.34
N ARG A 77 -13.54 -2.66 21.56
CA ARG A 77 -12.78 -2.18 22.71
C ARG A 77 -12.18 -3.39 23.42
N THR A 78 -11.15 -3.20 24.22
CA THR A 78 -10.47 -4.29 24.92
C THR A 78 -11.43 -5.10 25.79
N ASP A 79 -12.39 -4.45 26.47
CA ASP A 79 -13.36 -5.08 27.35
C ASP A 79 -14.44 -5.85 26.58
N ASN A 80 -15.02 -5.29 25.51
CA ASN A 80 -16.05 -6.01 24.75
C ASN A 80 -15.46 -7.16 23.93
N VAL A 81 -14.25 -7.01 23.39
CA VAL A 81 -13.52 -8.11 22.73
C VAL A 81 -13.31 -9.27 23.71
N SER A 82 -12.87 -8.98 24.93
CA SER A 82 -12.71 -10.02 25.97
C SER A 82 -14.03 -10.73 26.29
N LYS A 83 -15.14 -10.01 26.41
CA LYS A 83 -16.48 -10.55 26.64
C LYS A 83 -16.94 -11.40 25.44
N ILE A 84 -16.67 -10.96 24.22
CA ILE A 84 -16.99 -11.71 22.99
C ILE A 84 -16.27 -13.05 22.98
N TYR A 85 -14.96 -13.07 23.25
CA TYR A 85 -14.19 -14.31 23.33
C TYR A 85 -14.71 -15.25 24.42
N GLN A 86 -15.00 -14.72 25.62
CA GLN A 86 -15.53 -15.51 26.72
C GLN A 86 -16.93 -16.09 26.38
N GLY A 87 -17.82 -15.27 25.83
CA GLY A 87 -19.16 -15.70 25.46
C GLY A 87 -19.16 -16.78 24.37
N ILE A 88 -18.34 -16.62 23.33
CA ILE A 88 -18.23 -17.65 22.30
C ILE A 88 -17.59 -18.93 22.84
N LYS A 89 -16.54 -18.84 23.68
CA LYS A 89 -15.96 -20.00 24.32
C LYS A 89 -16.97 -20.80 25.17
N ALA A 90 -17.91 -20.11 25.83
CA ALA A 90 -18.96 -20.74 26.61
C ALA A 90 -20.00 -21.49 25.74
N LEU A 91 -20.17 -21.11 24.47
CA LEU A 91 -21.05 -21.80 23.51
C LEU A 91 -20.36 -23.01 22.86
N LEU A 92 -19.03 -23.05 22.86
CA LEU A 92 -18.28 -24.11 22.18
C LEU A 92 -18.30 -25.43 22.99
N PRO A 93 -18.35 -26.59 22.31
CA PRO A 93 -18.09 -27.88 22.92
C PRO A 93 -16.72 -27.90 23.65
N PRO A 94 -16.56 -28.66 24.75
CA PRO A 94 -15.34 -28.67 25.56
C PRO A 94 -14.04 -28.88 24.77
N GLU A 95 -14.09 -29.71 23.74
CA GLU A 95 -12.92 -30.00 22.88
C GLU A 95 -12.52 -28.81 22.01
N LEU A 96 -13.46 -28.00 21.55
CA LEU A 96 -13.21 -26.80 20.76
C LEU A 96 -12.89 -25.60 21.65
N ALA A 97 -13.48 -25.52 22.84
CA ALA A 97 -13.23 -24.45 23.81
C ALA A 97 -11.77 -24.43 24.33
N LYS A 98 -11.07 -25.58 24.31
CA LYS A 98 -9.65 -25.71 24.67
C LYS A 98 -8.72 -25.13 23.63
N ARG A 99 -9.19 -24.96 22.38
CA ARG A 99 -8.39 -24.43 21.27
C ARG A 99 -8.16 -22.93 21.43
N LYS A 100 -7.12 -22.44 20.78
CA LYS A 100 -6.87 -21.01 20.67
C LYS A 100 -7.86 -20.41 19.68
N LEU A 101 -8.93 -19.80 20.22
CA LEU A 101 -9.98 -19.15 19.44
C LEU A 101 -9.48 -17.83 18.86
N GLN A 102 -9.70 -17.61 17.57
CA GLN A 102 -9.58 -16.34 16.88
C GLN A 102 -10.87 -16.03 16.11
N ILE A 103 -11.31 -14.79 16.16
CA ILE A 103 -12.48 -14.30 15.40
C ILE A 103 -11.96 -13.29 14.40
N ARG A 104 -12.26 -13.50 13.12
CA ARG A 104 -11.87 -12.62 12.03
C ARG A 104 -13.09 -12.09 11.30
N THR A 105 -13.00 -10.84 10.88
CA THR A 105 -13.99 -10.15 10.05
C THR A 105 -13.26 -9.12 9.22
N ASP A 106 -13.71 -8.87 7.99
CA ASP A 106 -13.06 -7.91 7.10
C ASP A 106 -11.52 -8.09 7.05
N HIS A 107 -11.08 -9.35 6.90
CA HIS A 107 -9.68 -9.80 6.86
C HIS A 107 -8.83 -9.56 8.13
N HIS A 108 -9.40 -8.95 9.17
CA HIS A 108 -8.73 -8.64 10.43
C HIS A 108 -9.20 -9.53 11.57
N ALA A 109 -8.33 -9.81 12.53
CA ALA A 109 -8.76 -10.29 13.83
C ALA A 109 -9.49 -9.15 14.58
N ILE A 110 -10.53 -9.47 15.35
CA ILE A 110 -11.34 -8.42 16.00
C ILE A 110 -10.52 -7.54 16.95
N GLU A 111 -9.41 -8.02 17.50
CA GLU A 111 -8.46 -7.27 18.31
C GLU A 111 -7.72 -6.20 17.49
N GLU A 112 -7.49 -6.48 16.21
CA GLU A 112 -6.82 -5.55 15.30
C GLU A 112 -7.72 -4.37 14.92
N LEU A 113 -9.04 -4.54 15.09
CA LEU A 113 -10.04 -3.48 14.86
C LEU A 113 -10.24 -2.55 16.07
N ILE A 114 -9.64 -2.85 17.22
CA ILE A 114 -9.62 -1.89 18.34
C ILE A 114 -8.76 -0.69 17.93
N PRO A 115 -9.30 0.56 17.97
CA PRO A 115 -8.51 1.75 17.67
C PRO A 115 -7.23 1.82 18.50
N LEU A 116 -6.10 2.13 17.89
CA LEU A 116 -4.79 2.16 18.57
C LEU A 116 -4.79 3.04 19.85
N ALA A 117 -5.50 4.16 19.80
CA ALA A 117 -5.63 5.06 20.94
C ALA A 117 -6.31 4.42 22.17
N LEU A 118 -7.10 3.38 21.95
CA LEU A 118 -7.91 2.71 22.97
C LEU A 118 -7.34 1.36 23.40
N ARG A 119 -6.23 0.92 22.81
CA ARG A 119 -5.50 -0.29 23.25
C ARG A 119 -4.71 0.02 24.50
N ASN A 120 -4.48 -0.99 25.34
CA ASN A 120 -3.60 -0.86 26.50
C ASN A 120 -2.19 -0.43 26.07
N THR A 121 -1.56 0.42 26.87
CA THR A 121 -0.23 1.00 26.57
C THR A 121 0.86 -0.06 26.34
N LYS A 122 0.74 -1.25 26.94
CA LYS A 122 1.65 -2.39 26.71
C LYS A 122 1.43 -3.07 25.37
N GLU A 123 0.23 -2.99 24.81
CA GLU A 123 -0.15 -3.57 23.50
C GLU A 123 -0.08 -2.56 22.36
N ARG A 124 0.13 -1.30 22.70
CA ARG A 124 0.45 -0.26 21.70
C ARG A 124 1.84 -0.53 21.13
N LYS A 125 1.97 -1.59 20.37
CA LYS A 125 2.98 -1.66 19.32
C LYS A 125 2.55 -0.68 18.22
N ILE A 126 2.48 0.61 18.56
CA ILE A 126 2.67 1.64 17.56
C ILE A 126 4.04 1.26 16.97
N PRO A 127 4.15 1.03 15.66
CA PRO A 127 5.45 1.01 15.06
C PRO A 127 6.07 2.33 15.50
N THR A 128 6.89 2.30 16.53
CA THR A 128 7.79 3.38 16.84
C THR A 128 8.72 3.34 15.64
N PHE A 129 8.31 4.04 14.58
CA PHE A 129 9.27 4.51 13.63
C PHE A 129 10.21 5.31 14.52
N SER A 130 11.31 4.69 14.87
CA SER A 130 12.44 5.40 15.43
C SER A 130 12.82 6.37 14.31
N TYR A 131 12.15 7.49 14.25
CA TYR A 131 12.64 8.63 13.52
C TYR A 131 13.99 8.89 14.19
N LYS A 132 15.03 8.37 13.58
CA LYS A 132 16.35 8.93 13.81
C LYS A 132 16.23 10.32 13.24
N ALA A 133 15.72 11.11 14.13
CA ALA A 133 15.38 12.50 14.11
C ALA A 133 16.10 13.32 13.04
N ASP A 134 15.51 14.38 12.66
CA ASP A 134 16.01 15.58 12.02
C ASP A 134 16.27 15.50 10.50
N ILE A 135 16.27 14.32 9.86
CA ILE A 135 16.41 14.22 8.42
C ILE A 135 15.03 13.94 7.81
N PRO A 136 14.46 14.91 7.06
CA PRO A 136 13.15 14.74 6.45
C PRO A 136 13.17 13.65 5.39
N LEU A 137 11.98 13.13 5.05
CA LEU A 137 11.81 12.16 3.95
C LEU A 137 12.40 12.69 2.65
N ILE A 138 12.17 13.98 2.34
CA ILE A 138 12.70 14.65 1.16
C ILE A 138 13.36 15.96 1.56
N THR A 139 14.60 16.15 1.13
CA THR A 139 15.28 17.43 1.16
C THR A 139 15.45 17.94 -0.27
N ARG A 140 14.83 19.07 -0.60
CA ARG A 140 14.94 19.72 -1.91
C ARG A 140 16.24 20.52 -1.96
N LEU A 141 17.15 20.19 -2.87
CA LEU A 141 18.44 20.86 -3.01
C LEU A 141 18.40 22.02 -4.00
N SER A 142 17.44 22.04 -4.92
CA SER A 142 17.32 23.03 -6.00
C SER A 142 16.27 24.11 -5.71
N VAL A 143 16.03 24.42 -4.45
CA VAL A 143 15.15 25.53 -4.06
C VAL A 143 15.97 26.80 -3.82
N PRO A 144 15.41 27.99 -4.10
CA PRO A 144 16.13 29.26 -3.95
C PRO A 144 16.39 29.63 -2.48
N TYR A 145 15.65 29.09 -1.56
CA TYR A 145 15.81 29.32 -0.13
C TYR A 145 15.30 28.12 0.68
N THR A 146 15.80 27.97 1.89
CA THR A 146 15.27 27.03 2.89
C THR A 146 14.53 27.83 3.94
N PRO A 147 13.23 27.54 4.20
CA PRO A 147 12.50 28.23 5.27
C PRO A 147 13.20 28.05 6.61
N THR A 148 13.32 29.09 7.40
CA THR A 148 13.78 29.07 8.79
C THR A 148 12.58 29.26 9.72
N ASN A 149 12.51 28.52 10.81
CA ASN A 149 11.38 28.55 11.75
C ASN A 149 10.02 28.16 11.13
N GLY A 150 10.04 27.34 10.09
CA GLY A 150 8.85 26.82 9.42
C GLY A 150 8.51 25.39 9.83
N LEU A 151 8.04 24.62 8.84
CA LEU A 151 7.62 23.23 9.03
C LEU A 151 8.72 22.21 8.58
N GLN A 152 9.99 22.61 8.61
CA GLN A 152 11.08 21.72 8.27
C GLN A 152 11.01 20.44 9.12
N ASN A 153 11.33 19.30 8.51
CA ASN A 153 11.30 17.98 9.16
C ASN A 153 9.92 17.53 9.66
N ARG A 154 8.84 18.24 9.28
CA ARG A 154 7.47 17.80 9.57
C ARG A 154 6.93 16.98 8.43
N HIS A 155 6.37 15.80 8.77
CA HIS A 155 5.64 14.94 7.85
C HIS A 155 4.17 15.08 8.18
N ILE A 156 3.37 15.48 7.20
CA ILE A 156 1.94 15.73 7.37
C ILE A 156 1.19 14.80 6.44
N ALA A 157 0.47 13.83 7.01
CA ALA A 157 -0.50 13.04 6.28
C ALA A 157 -1.80 13.85 6.18
N LEU A 158 -2.19 14.20 4.96
CA LEU A 158 -3.32 15.06 4.71
C LEU A 158 -4.33 14.35 3.82
N TRP A 159 -5.51 14.09 4.38
CA TRP A 159 -6.63 13.53 3.65
C TRP A 159 -7.66 14.63 3.36
N GLN A 160 -7.73 15.06 2.11
CA GLN A 160 -8.49 16.22 1.71
C GLN A 160 -10.00 15.99 1.61
N SER A 161 -10.47 14.76 1.48
CA SER A 161 -11.89 14.40 1.45
C SER A 161 -12.07 12.88 1.31
N HIS A 162 -13.33 12.39 1.31
CA HIS A 162 -13.66 11.00 1.01
C HIS A 162 -13.30 10.64 -0.44
N GLY A 163 -13.69 11.47 -1.40
CA GLY A 163 -13.31 11.40 -2.80
C GLY A 163 -14.03 10.32 -3.59
N PHE A 164 -13.36 9.88 -4.62
CA PHE A 164 -13.85 8.95 -5.63
C PHE A 164 -13.44 7.52 -5.22
N TYR A 165 -14.36 6.57 -5.24
CA TYR A 165 -14.10 5.19 -4.89
C TYR A 165 -14.78 4.23 -5.85
N TYR A 166 -14.30 3.01 -5.92
CA TYR A 166 -14.92 1.96 -6.72
C TYR A 166 -16.03 1.27 -5.92
N GLU A 167 -17.28 1.44 -6.39
CA GLU A 167 -18.43 0.75 -5.81
C GLU A 167 -18.57 -0.64 -6.42
N SER A 168 -18.15 -1.66 -5.67
CA SER A 168 -18.06 -3.04 -6.16
C SER A 168 -19.41 -3.61 -6.57
N LYS A 169 -20.51 -3.21 -5.90
CA LYS A 169 -21.86 -3.70 -6.21
C LYS A 169 -22.38 -3.16 -7.53
N LEU A 170 -21.96 -1.94 -7.90
CA LEU A 170 -22.36 -1.28 -9.14
C LEU A 170 -21.30 -1.44 -10.24
N ALA A 171 -20.15 -2.03 -9.92
CA ALA A 171 -19.00 -2.22 -10.80
C ALA A 171 -18.57 -0.92 -11.50
N ARG A 172 -18.60 0.20 -10.78
CA ARG A 172 -18.25 1.52 -11.31
C ARG A 172 -17.64 2.42 -10.26
N TRP A 173 -16.93 3.45 -10.71
CA TRP A 173 -16.39 4.50 -9.85
C TRP A 173 -17.47 5.53 -9.51
N GLU A 174 -17.56 5.90 -8.24
CA GLU A 174 -18.50 6.89 -7.73
C GLU A 174 -17.87 7.83 -6.72
N TRP A 175 -18.47 9.02 -6.58
CA TRP A 175 -18.20 9.89 -5.45
C TRP A 175 -18.86 9.32 -4.21
N GLN A 176 -18.13 9.28 -3.10
CA GLN A 176 -18.67 8.73 -1.85
C GLN A 176 -19.81 9.60 -1.29
N ARG A 177 -19.74 10.90 -1.52
CA ARG A 177 -20.82 11.82 -1.12
C ARG A 177 -21.75 12.11 -2.28
N ALA A 178 -23.05 12.08 -1.98
CA ALA A 178 -24.07 12.44 -2.94
C ALA A 178 -23.91 13.89 -3.42
N ARG A 179 -24.37 14.16 -4.63
CA ARG A 179 -24.40 15.52 -5.17
C ARG A 179 -25.40 16.38 -4.40
N ILE A 180 -24.99 17.59 -4.03
CA ILE A 180 -25.81 18.61 -3.41
C ILE A 180 -25.81 19.81 -4.36
N PHE A 181 -26.96 20.22 -4.86
CA PHE A 181 -27.10 21.38 -5.78
C PHE A 181 -26.08 21.37 -6.93
N GLN A 182 -25.99 20.28 -7.67
CA GLN A 182 -25.06 20.10 -8.80
C GLN A 182 -23.56 20.08 -8.40
N THR A 183 -23.21 20.15 -7.12
CA THR A 183 -21.84 20.00 -6.66
C THR A 183 -21.67 18.72 -5.87
N VAL A 184 -20.42 18.25 -5.78
CA VAL A 184 -20.01 17.14 -4.93
C VAL A 184 -19.22 17.71 -3.77
N GLU A 185 -19.61 17.36 -2.53
CA GLU A 185 -18.95 17.82 -1.30
C GLU A 185 -17.44 17.58 -1.37
N ASP A 186 -17.03 16.41 -1.85
CA ASP A 186 -15.63 16.03 -1.98
C ASP A 186 -14.82 16.99 -2.87
N LEU A 187 -15.41 17.50 -3.96
CA LEU A 187 -14.76 18.44 -4.87
C LEU A 187 -14.55 19.81 -4.22
N TYR A 188 -15.47 20.23 -3.36
CA TYR A 188 -15.34 21.50 -2.66
C TYR A 188 -14.05 21.53 -1.82
N THR A 189 -13.88 20.53 -0.97
CA THR A 189 -12.68 20.42 -0.10
C THR A 189 -11.41 20.28 -0.92
N GLN A 190 -11.41 19.43 -1.95
CA GLN A 190 -10.23 19.24 -2.83
C GLN A 190 -9.82 20.55 -3.52
N SER A 191 -10.77 21.39 -3.89
CA SER A 191 -10.52 22.66 -4.59
C SER A 191 -9.75 23.70 -3.76
N TYR A 192 -9.69 23.54 -2.45
CA TYR A 192 -8.88 24.39 -1.55
C TYR A 192 -7.60 23.68 -1.11
N VAL A 193 -7.71 22.42 -0.79
CA VAL A 193 -6.60 21.67 -0.19
C VAL A 193 -5.47 21.46 -1.20
N LEU A 194 -5.79 20.95 -2.40
CA LEU A 194 -4.76 20.59 -3.37
C LEU A 194 -4.03 21.80 -3.96
N PRO A 195 -4.72 22.87 -4.44
CA PRO A 195 -4.04 23.99 -5.08
C PRO A 195 -3.49 25.04 -4.10
N PHE A 196 -3.95 25.06 -2.84
CA PHE A 196 -3.54 26.09 -1.89
C PHE A 196 -2.89 25.52 -0.64
N LEU A 197 -3.61 24.71 0.17
CA LEU A 197 -3.07 24.27 1.45
C LEU A 197 -1.81 23.42 1.29
N VAL A 198 -1.83 22.46 0.39
CA VAL A 198 -0.67 21.58 0.15
C VAL A 198 0.58 22.38 -0.27
N PRO A 199 0.54 23.26 -1.29
CA PRO A 199 1.68 24.09 -1.62
C PRO A 199 2.13 25.02 -0.49
N MET A 200 1.22 25.56 0.31
CA MET A 200 1.56 26.41 1.46
C MET A 200 2.35 25.63 2.51
N LEU A 201 1.92 24.41 2.84
CA LEU A 201 2.62 23.54 3.79
C LEU A 201 4.01 23.14 3.25
N GLU A 202 4.10 22.79 1.97
CA GLU A 202 5.36 22.43 1.33
C GLU A 202 6.32 23.62 1.21
N ASN A 203 5.82 24.80 0.92
CA ASN A 203 6.62 26.03 0.89
C ASN A 203 7.12 26.41 2.29
N ALA A 204 6.37 26.05 3.33
CA ALA A 204 6.83 26.21 4.71
C ALA A 204 7.83 25.13 5.16
N GLY A 205 8.18 24.17 4.29
CA GLY A 205 9.20 23.14 4.52
C GLY A 205 8.67 21.76 4.92
N ALA A 206 7.35 21.56 4.97
CA ALA A 206 6.78 20.25 5.30
C ALA A 206 6.93 19.25 4.13
N THR A 207 6.99 17.96 4.45
CA THR A 207 6.72 16.88 3.52
C THR A 207 5.25 16.49 3.66
N VAL A 208 4.44 16.75 2.62
CA VAL A 208 3.01 16.43 2.64
C VAL A 208 2.77 15.11 1.94
N LEU A 209 2.18 14.16 2.66
CA LEU A 209 1.78 12.84 2.18
C LEU A 209 0.27 12.85 1.94
N LEU A 210 -0.14 12.58 0.72
CA LEU A 210 -1.54 12.52 0.31
C LEU A 210 -1.90 11.07 -0.02
N PRO A 211 -2.96 10.51 0.56
CA PRO A 211 -3.45 9.16 0.20
C PRO A 211 -4.10 9.13 -1.18
N ARG A 212 -4.39 10.31 -1.75
CA ARG A 212 -4.99 10.46 -3.06
C ARG A 212 -4.11 11.28 -3.97
N GLU A 213 -4.23 10.99 -5.26
CA GLU A 213 -3.47 11.68 -6.29
C GLU A 213 -3.80 13.18 -6.34
N ARG A 214 -2.78 14.00 -6.55
CA ARG A 214 -2.90 15.46 -6.66
C ARG A 214 -2.57 16.02 -8.04
N ASP A 215 -2.10 15.16 -8.95
CA ASP A 215 -1.69 15.58 -10.28
C ASP A 215 -2.91 15.77 -11.20
N PRO A 216 -3.06 16.92 -11.86
CA PRO A 216 -4.05 17.11 -12.92
C PRO A 216 -3.73 16.36 -14.22
N GLN A 217 -2.52 15.81 -14.38
CA GLN A 217 -2.13 15.06 -15.57
C GLN A 217 -2.68 13.63 -15.53
N THR A 218 -3.56 13.31 -16.47
CA THR A 218 -4.20 11.99 -16.57
C THR A 218 -3.33 10.94 -17.28
N VAL A 219 -2.34 11.37 -18.05
CA VAL A 219 -1.38 10.45 -18.67
C VAL A 219 -0.49 9.90 -17.57
N GLU A 220 -0.41 8.58 -17.50
CA GLU A 220 0.46 7.86 -16.57
C GLU A 220 1.55 7.13 -17.33
N ILE A 221 2.78 7.31 -16.90
CA ILE A 221 3.93 6.54 -17.36
C ILE A 221 4.61 5.96 -16.12
N ILE A 222 4.76 4.63 -16.09
CA ILE A 222 5.50 3.94 -15.04
C ILE A 222 6.70 3.26 -15.67
N VAL A 223 7.88 3.63 -15.18
CA VAL A 223 9.16 3.02 -15.55
C VAL A 223 9.62 2.19 -14.38
N ASP A 224 9.65 0.87 -14.55
CA ASP A 224 9.91 -0.10 -13.52
C ASP A 224 11.22 -0.84 -13.82
N ASN A 225 11.96 -1.24 -12.78
CA ASN A 225 13.19 -2.02 -12.96
C ASN A 225 12.93 -3.43 -13.52
N ASP A 226 11.75 -4.00 -13.29
CA ASP A 226 11.39 -5.31 -13.79
C ASP A 226 10.92 -5.25 -15.25
N ARG A 227 9.99 -4.34 -15.56
CA ARG A 227 9.43 -4.21 -16.90
C ARG A 227 8.71 -2.88 -17.13
N CYS A 228 9.06 -2.21 -18.23
CA CYS A 228 8.31 -1.05 -18.72
C CYS A 228 7.15 -1.54 -19.61
N ARG A 229 5.90 -1.31 -19.17
CA ARG A 229 4.69 -1.80 -19.86
C ARG A 229 4.42 -1.15 -21.20
N ASP A 230 4.83 0.10 -21.37
CA ASP A 230 4.67 0.85 -22.63
C ASP A 230 5.59 0.35 -23.75
N GLY A 231 6.58 -0.47 -23.42
CA GLY A 231 7.56 -1.01 -24.36
C GLY A 231 8.53 0.03 -24.93
N HIS A 232 8.43 1.28 -24.49
CA HIS A 232 9.21 2.41 -24.99
C HIS A 232 10.07 3.07 -23.92
N SER A 233 9.55 3.21 -22.70
CA SER A 233 10.32 3.69 -21.56
C SER A 233 11.46 2.74 -21.21
N VAL A 234 12.53 3.26 -20.61
CA VAL A 234 13.76 2.49 -20.36
C VAL A 234 14.19 2.65 -18.91
N TYR A 235 14.49 1.53 -18.27
CA TYR A 235 15.29 1.46 -17.07
C TYR A 235 16.70 0.97 -17.40
N SER A 236 17.72 1.60 -16.81
CA SER A 236 19.11 1.17 -17.00
C SER A 236 19.97 1.43 -15.78
N GLU A 237 21.08 0.69 -15.68
CA GLU A 237 22.04 0.80 -14.60
C GLU A 237 23.45 0.98 -15.15
N LEU A 238 24.21 1.88 -14.54
CA LEU A 238 25.65 2.01 -14.74
C LEU A 238 26.35 1.67 -13.43
N ASN A 239 27.26 0.75 -13.48
CA ASN A 239 28.09 0.35 -12.34
C ASN A 239 29.33 1.21 -12.26
N GLY A 240 29.55 1.80 -11.11
CA GLY A 240 30.82 2.44 -10.75
C GLY A 240 31.69 1.51 -9.91
N SER A 241 32.21 2.04 -8.80
CA SER A 241 33.04 1.26 -7.85
C SER A 241 32.22 0.21 -7.09
N LYS A 242 30.93 0.35 -7.02
CA LYS A 242 29.96 -0.61 -6.41
C LYS A 242 28.99 -1.08 -7.46
N MET A 243 28.55 -2.33 -7.42
CA MET A 243 27.67 -2.93 -8.42
C MET A 243 26.23 -2.99 -7.93
N TRP A 244 25.27 -2.70 -8.80
CA TRP A 244 23.86 -2.96 -8.57
C TRP A 244 23.61 -4.46 -8.43
N LYS A 245 22.73 -4.84 -7.51
CA LYS A 245 22.32 -6.21 -7.21
C LYS A 245 20.81 -6.28 -7.02
N ASN A 246 20.24 -7.45 -7.22
CA ASN A 246 18.85 -7.68 -6.84
C ASN A 246 18.68 -7.56 -5.32
N GLY A 247 17.58 -6.96 -4.90
CA GLY A 247 17.13 -7.00 -3.52
C GLY A 247 16.65 -8.40 -3.13
N LYS A 248 16.53 -8.65 -1.83
CA LYS A 248 16.10 -9.96 -1.31
C LYS A 248 14.59 -10.07 -1.07
N GLU A 249 13.93 -8.94 -0.96
CA GLU A 249 12.50 -8.86 -0.68
C GLU A 249 11.73 -8.44 -1.93
N ALA A 250 10.39 -8.49 -1.84
CA ALA A 250 9.55 -8.00 -2.92
C ALA A 250 9.59 -6.48 -3.06
N GLY A 251 9.54 -5.99 -4.29
CA GLY A 251 9.40 -4.61 -4.72
C GLY A 251 8.10 -4.38 -5.48
N PHE A 252 8.06 -3.30 -6.24
CA PHE A 252 6.95 -2.92 -7.09
C PHE A 252 6.94 -3.75 -8.39
N ALA A 253 5.73 -4.02 -8.90
CA ALA A 253 5.53 -4.45 -10.28
C ALA A 253 4.21 -3.91 -10.83
N HIS A 254 4.24 -3.34 -12.01
CA HIS A 254 3.05 -2.89 -12.73
C HIS A 254 2.47 -4.02 -13.60
N LEU A 255 1.88 -5.04 -12.96
CA LEU A 255 1.40 -6.24 -13.65
C LEU A 255 0.03 -6.04 -14.30
N LYS A 256 -0.84 -5.23 -13.73
CA LYS A 256 -2.23 -5.01 -14.16
C LYS A 256 -2.65 -3.55 -13.94
N ARG A 257 -3.74 -3.15 -14.61
CA ARG A 257 -4.25 -1.78 -14.51
C ARG A 257 -5.09 -1.55 -13.26
N THR A 258 -5.78 -2.59 -12.77
CA THR A 258 -6.69 -2.51 -11.64
C THR A 258 -6.30 -3.56 -10.61
N TYR A 259 -6.21 -3.15 -9.38
CA TYR A 259 -5.92 -4.01 -8.24
C TYR A 259 -7.19 -4.20 -7.42
N LYS A 260 -7.38 -5.41 -6.90
CA LYS A 260 -8.44 -5.74 -5.95
C LYS A 260 -8.01 -5.36 -4.55
N ASP A 261 -8.98 -5.31 -3.63
CA ASP A 261 -8.68 -5.16 -2.21
C ASP A 261 -7.63 -6.18 -1.78
N PHE A 262 -6.65 -5.73 -0.99
CA PHE A 262 -5.50 -6.51 -0.48
C PHE A 262 -4.44 -6.93 -1.50
N GLU A 263 -4.61 -6.62 -2.77
CA GLU A 263 -3.52 -6.71 -3.73
C GLU A 263 -2.62 -5.48 -3.59
N ASN A 264 -1.33 -5.72 -3.46
CA ASN A 264 -0.37 -4.62 -3.27
C ASN A 264 0.73 -4.70 -4.31
N PRO A 265 0.75 -3.82 -5.33
CA PRO A 265 1.75 -3.84 -6.38
C PRO A 265 3.18 -3.68 -5.87
N PHE A 266 3.38 -3.05 -4.71
CA PHE A 266 4.70 -2.91 -4.07
C PHE A 266 5.22 -4.20 -3.42
N ARG A 267 4.54 -5.33 -3.62
CA ARG A 267 4.92 -6.67 -3.18
C ARG A 267 4.91 -7.71 -4.28
N GLU A 268 4.72 -7.30 -5.53
CA GLU A 268 4.55 -8.21 -6.67
C GLU A 268 5.75 -8.24 -7.62
N GLY A 269 6.73 -7.35 -7.42
CA GLY A 269 7.95 -7.24 -8.23
C GLY A 269 9.23 -7.38 -7.43
N THR A 270 10.31 -6.87 -8.03
CA THR A 270 11.65 -6.84 -7.44
C THR A 270 12.12 -5.40 -7.26
N TYR A 271 13.23 -5.22 -6.57
CA TYR A 271 13.94 -3.94 -6.51
C TYR A 271 15.44 -4.17 -6.64
N ARG A 272 16.15 -3.13 -7.01
CA ARG A 272 17.60 -3.12 -7.14
C ARG A 272 18.24 -2.42 -5.94
N GLN A 273 19.46 -2.81 -5.57
CA GLN A 273 20.19 -2.18 -4.48
C GLN A 273 21.68 -2.06 -4.80
N VAL A 274 22.29 -1.04 -4.26
CA VAL A 274 23.74 -0.81 -4.35
C VAL A 274 24.26 -0.19 -3.06
N GLU A 275 25.49 -0.51 -2.68
CA GLU A 275 26.15 0.15 -1.55
C GLU A 275 26.49 1.60 -1.88
N THR A 276 26.32 2.47 -0.90
CA THR A 276 26.73 3.88 -1.03
C THR A 276 28.25 4.02 -1.14
N THR A 277 28.68 5.05 -1.86
CA THR A 277 30.09 5.46 -1.92
C THR A 277 30.23 6.94 -1.59
N LYS A 278 31.27 7.26 -0.82
CA LYS A 278 31.66 8.65 -0.53
C LYS A 278 32.74 9.14 -1.49
N LYS A 279 33.64 8.23 -1.87
CA LYS A 279 34.76 8.48 -2.78
C LYS A 279 34.82 7.35 -3.80
N GLY A 280 35.04 7.69 -5.05
CA GLY A 280 35.11 6.72 -6.13
C GLY A 280 34.08 6.97 -7.22
N THR A 281 34.08 6.13 -8.26
CA THR A 281 33.11 6.23 -9.35
C THR A 281 31.73 5.83 -8.85
N VAL A 282 30.75 6.72 -9.04
CA VAL A 282 29.37 6.49 -8.61
C VAL A 282 28.67 5.49 -9.53
N SER A 283 27.80 4.70 -8.94
CA SER A 283 26.82 3.86 -9.65
C SER A 283 25.52 4.62 -9.76
N VAL A 284 24.85 4.50 -10.88
CA VAL A 284 23.57 5.18 -11.11
C VAL A 284 22.52 4.21 -11.65
N ALA A 285 21.28 4.44 -11.29
CA ALA A 285 20.09 3.89 -11.93
C ALA A 285 19.36 5.04 -12.65
N GLU A 286 18.88 4.78 -13.85
CA GLU A 286 18.22 5.77 -14.69
C GLU A 286 16.85 5.24 -15.14
N TRP A 287 15.83 6.08 -15.01
CA TRP A 287 14.50 5.89 -15.56
C TRP A 287 14.26 6.95 -16.64
N ILE A 288 14.01 6.50 -17.86
CA ILE A 288 13.81 7.34 -19.05
C ILE A 288 12.41 7.07 -19.58
N PRO A 289 11.39 7.83 -19.13
CA PRO A 289 10.03 7.68 -19.62
C PRO A 289 9.86 8.19 -21.04
N GLU A 290 8.99 7.56 -21.80
CA GLU A 290 8.50 8.06 -23.09
C GLU A 290 7.29 8.96 -22.83
N ILE A 291 7.45 10.25 -22.98
CA ILE A 291 6.39 11.24 -22.75
C ILE A 291 5.53 11.39 -24.02
N PRO A 292 4.27 10.95 -24.00
CA PRO A 292 3.44 10.97 -25.20
C PRO A 292 2.89 12.36 -25.56
N ARG A 293 2.87 13.29 -24.60
CA ARG A 293 2.34 14.64 -24.78
C ARG A 293 3.09 15.62 -23.88
N ALA A 294 3.57 16.71 -24.46
CA ALA A 294 4.21 17.76 -23.67
C ALA A 294 3.26 18.33 -22.61
N GLY A 295 3.79 18.64 -21.43
CA GLY A 295 3.00 19.18 -20.34
C GLY A 295 3.70 19.14 -18.99
N ARG A 296 2.93 19.47 -17.95
CA ARG A 296 3.37 19.38 -16.56
C ARG A 296 2.92 18.05 -15.98
N TYR A 297 3.84 17.37 -15.33
CA TYR A 297 3.65 16.06 -14.75
C TYR A 297 4.21 16.02 -13.34
N ALA A 298 3.48 15.44 -12.41
CA ALA A 298 4.04 15.06 -11.13
C ALA A 298 4.99 13.87 -11.29
N VAL A 299 6.08 13.87 -10.54
CA VAL A 299 7.09 12.80 -10.52
C VAL A 299 7.07 12.14 -9.16
N TYR A 300 6.89 10.84 -9.16
CA TYR A 300 6.91 10.00 -7.97
C TYR A 300 7.98 8.93 -8.11
N ILE A 301 8.58 8.57 -7.00
CA ILE A 301 9.55 7.47 -6.92
C ILE A 301 9.04 6.39 -5.98
N SER A 302 9.43 5.17 -6.24
CA SER A 302 9.31 4.03 -5.34
C SER A 302 10.68 3.47 -5.02
N TYR A 303 10.82 2.94 -3.82
CA TYR A 303 12.02 2.26 -3.34
C TYR A 303 11.66 1.32 -2.20
N LYS A 304 12.57 0.45 -1.84
CA LYS A 304 12.41 -0.42 -0.67
C LYS A 304 13.17 0.14 0.53
N THR A 305 12.50 0.30 1.67
CA THR A 305 13.18 0.56 2.93
C THR A 305 13.74 -0.76 3.47
N VAL A 306 15.05 -0.81 3.70
CA VAL A 306 15.77 -1.95 4.29
C VAL A 306 16.57 -1.51 5.51
N ASN A 307 16.98 -2.46 6.35
CA ASN A 307 17.63 -2.14 7.63
C ASN A 307 18.85 -1.22 7.55
N ASN A 308 19.58 -1.24 6.44
CA ASN A 308 20.77 -0.42 6.24
C ASN A 308 20.58 0.65 5.15
N SER A 309 19.34 1.07 4.88
CA SER A 309 19.05 2.12 3.90
C SER A 309 19.75 3.42 4.23
N THR A 310 20.19 4.14 3.19
CA THR A 310 20.77 5.47 3.34
C THR A 310 19.70 6.53 3.68
N GLU A 311 20.13 7.61 4.32
CA GLU A 311 19.28 8.76 4.66
C GLU A 311 19.37 9.89 3.63
N ASP A 312 20.20 9.75 2.61
CA ASP A 312 20.54 10.82 1.66
C ASP A 312 20.67 10.34 0.21
N ALA A 313 19.84 9.38 -0.21
CA ALA A 313 19.79 8.90 -1.60
C ALA A 313 19.58 10.08 -2.55
N LEU A 314 20.53 10.30 -3.47
CA LEU A 314 20.54 11.46 -4.35
C LEU A 314 19.77 11.18 -5.64
N TYR A 315 18.59 11.77 -5.76
CA TYR A 315 17.79 11.78 -6.97
C TYR A 315 17.97 13.07 -7.75
N THR A 316 18.05 12.96 -9.06
CA THR A 316 18.07 14.10 -10.00
C THR A 316 16.98 13.91 -11.03
N VAL A 317 16.05 14.86 -11.12
CA VAL A 317 15.03 14.93 -12.16
C VAL A 317 15.48 15.91 -13.22
N TYR A 318 15.68 15.46 -14.46
CA TYR A 318 15.93 16.31 -15.63
C TYR A 318 14.59 16.68 -16.26
N HIS A 319 14.41 17.94 -16.60
CA HIS A 319 13.17 18.51 -17.13
C HIS A 319 13.46 19.75 -18.00
N GLN A 320 12.48 20.32 -18.69
CA GLN A 320 12.69 21.47 -19.59
C GLN A 320 13.29 22.71 -18.91
N GLY A 321 13.07 22.88 -17.61
CA GLY A 321 13.70 23.94 -16.82
C GLY A 321 15.12 23.64 -16.33
N GLY A 322 15.73 22.51 -16.76
CA GLY A 322 17.06 22.07 -16.33
C GLY A 322 17.02 20.82 -15.48
N LYS A 323 17.57 20.87 -14.27
CA LYS A 323 17.55 19.73 -13.35
C LYS A 323 17.20 20.15 -11.93
N SER A 324 16.47 19.30 -11.24
CA SER A 324 16.16 19.43 -9.81
C SER A 324 16.70 18.26 -9.03
N GLN A 325 17.31 18.53 -7.89
CA GLN A 325 17.96 17.52 -7.06
C GLN A 325 17.30 17.39 -5.70
N PHE A 326 17.26 16.14 -5.21
CA PHE A 326 16.62 15.77 -3.97
C PHE A 326 17.49 14.76 -3.22
N LYS A 327 17.62 14.94 -1.90
CA LYS A 327 18.04 13.87 -1.00
C LYS A 327 16.80 13.21 -0.44
N VAL A 328 16.72 11.90 -0.56
CA VAL A 328 15.60 11.10 -0.07
C VAL A 328 16.10 10.19 1.05
N ASN A 329 15.43 10.28 2.19
CA ASN A 329 15.71 9.39 3.32
C ASN A 329 15.01 8.05 3.11
N GLN A 330 15.72 7.08 2.55
CA GLN A 330 15.19 5.75 2.26
C GLN A 330 15.04 4.85 3.50
N GLN A 331 15.35 5.34 4.69
CA GLN A 331 15.08 4.63 5.95
C GLN A 331 13.58 4.60 6.29
N MET A 332 12.77 5.39 5.59
CA MET A 332 11.31 5.46 5.73
C MET A 332 10.64 5.68 4.38
N GLY A 333 9.33 5.49 4.29
CA GLY A 333 8.52 5.77 3.10
C GLY A 333 8.67 4.74 1.96
N GLY A 334 9.35 3.61 2.17
CA GLY A 334 9.46 2.56 1.17
C GLY A 334 8.16 1.79 0.95
N GLY A 335 7.96 1.29 -0.28
CA GLY A 335 6.79 0.51 -0.66
C GLY A 335 5.53 1.35 -0.88
N THR A 336 5.71 2.58 -1.37
CA THR A 336 4.64 3.49 -1.81
C THR A 336 5.21 4.52 -2.77
N TRP A 337 4.33 5.34 -3.36
CA TRP A 337 4.73 6.47 -4.20
C TRP A 337 5.12 7.69 -3.37
N ILE A 338 6.34 8.16 -3.54
CA ILE A 338 6.87 9.37 -2.90
C ILE A 338 6.99 10.48 -3.95
N TYR A 339 6.23 11.55 -3.76
CA TYR A 339 6.22 12.71 -4.64
C TYR A 339 7.49 13.55 -4.50
N LEU A 340 8.15 13.85 -5.63
CA LEU A 340 9.32 14.74 -5.67
C LEU A 340 8.96 16.16 -6.08
N GLY A 341 8.08 16.32 -7.05
CA GLY A 341 7.71 17.62 -7.59
C GLY A 341 6.89 17.48 -8.88
N THR A 342 6.42 18.62 -9.40
CA THR A 342 5.75 18.70 -10.70
C THR A 342 6.64 19.48 -11.67
N PHE A 343 6.96 18.88 -12.82
CA PHE A 343 7.92 19.40 -13.79
C PHE A 343 7.32 19.44 -15.18
N SER A 344 7.87 20.33 -16.04
CA SER A 344 7.51 20.39 -17.45
C SER A 344 8.40 19.47 -18.27
N PHE A 345 7.77 18.61 -19.09
CA PHE A 345 8.44 17.70 -20.00
C PHE A 345 7.96 17.91 -21.42
N GLY A 346 8.91 17.77 -22.38
CA GLY A 346 8.62 17.69 -23.81
C GLY A 346 8.12 16.31 -24.21
N ILE A 347 7.75 16.15 -25.47
CA ILE A 347 7.38 14.84 -26.05
C ILE A 347 8.64 13.98 -26.22
N GLY A 348 8.51 12.68 -26.01
CA GLY A 348 9.58 11.72 -26.18
C GLY A 348 10.46 11.56 -24.94
N LYS A 349 11.74 11.22 -25.14
CA LYS A 349 12.69 10.86 -24.07
C LYS A 349 13.75 11.91 -23.78
N THR A 350 13.80 12.97 -24.58
CA THR A 350 14.95 13.89 -24.59
C THR A 350 15.05 14.71 -23.31
N ASP A 351 13.92 15.18 -22.80
CA ASP A 351 13.86 16.15 -21.70
C ASP A 351 13.35 15.55 -20.40
N CYS A 352 13.23 14.24 -20.34
CA CYS A 352 12.73 13.56 -19.15
C CYS A 352 13.62 12.38 -18.76
N LYS A 353 14.34 12.54 -17.67
CA LYS A 353 15.15 11.48 -17.09
C LYS A 353 15.20 11.65 -15.57
N ILE A 354 15.01 10.57 -14.86
CA ILE A 354 15.21 10.50 -13.41
C ILE A 354 16.45 9.64 -13.15
N VAL A 355 17.37 10.16 -12.35
CA VAL A 355 18.64 9.49 -12.02
C VAL A 355 18.76 9.35 -10.53
N LEU A 356 19.07 8.15 -10.06
CA LEU A 356 19.44 7.85 -8.69
C LEU A 356 20.92 7.49 -8.64
N SER A 357 21.66 8.17 -7.78
CA SER A 357 23.08 7.96 -7.56
C SER A 357 23.32 7.30 -6.20
N ASN A 358 24.31 6.41 -6.12
CA ASN A 358 24.76 5.85 -4.85
C ASN A 358 25.72 6.74 -4.08
N GLN A 359 25.94 7.98 -4.54
CA GLN A 359 26.75 8.94 -3.79
C GLN A 359 26.07 9.32 -2.47
N SER A 360 26.79 9.23 -1.38
CA SER A 360 26.29 9.54 -0.04
C SER A 360 27.39 10.11 0.85
N ALA A 361 26.98 10.84 1.88
CA ALA A 361 27.90 11.26 2.95
C ALA A 361 28.42 10.11 3.77
N LYS A 362 27.68 8.99 3.84
CA LYS A 362 28.02 7.78 4.59
C LYS A 362 28.26 6.60 3.64
N GLU A 363 29.42 5.98 3.76
CA GLU A 363 29.77 4.79 2.97
C GLU A 363 29.19 3.50 3.58
N GLY A 364 28.95 2.48 2.73
CA GLY A 364 28.48 1.16 3.17
C GLY A 364 27.01 1.10 3.57
N ARG A 365 26.21 2.15 3.31
CA ARG A 365 24.75 2.09 3.38
C ARG A 365 24.19 1.51 2.10
N LEU A 366 22.89 1.26 2.04
CA LEU A 366 22.20 0.79 0.83
C LEU A 366 21.32 1.88 0.23
N VAL A 367 21.50 2.10 -1.06
CA VAL A 367 20.53 2.78 -1.92
C VAL A 367 19.72 1.71 -2.61
N THR A 368 18.40 1.88 -2.61
CA THR A 368 17.47 0.98 -3.30
C THR A 368 16.77 1.72 -4.43
N ALA A 369 16.59 1.06 -5.57
CA ALA A 369 15.94 1.55 -6.77
C ALA A 369 14.82 0.59 -7.15
N ASP A 370 13.65 1.14 -7.47
CA ASP A 370 12.47 0.35 -7.82
C ASP A 370 11.80 1.03 -9.03
N ALA A 371 10.68 1.69 -8.89
CA ALA A 371 9.95 2.29 -9.99
C ALA A 371 9.86 3.82 -9.89
N VAL A 372 9.59 4.46 -11.04
CA VAL A 372 9.25 5.88 -11.16
C VAL A 372 7.90 6.00 -11.85
N LYS A 373 7.02 6.83 -11.29
CA LYS A 373 5.72 7.17 -11.89
C LYS A 373 5.73 8.65 -12.30
N ILE A 374 5.25 8.91 -13.51
CA ILE A 374 5.11 10.23 -14.10
C ILE A 374 3.63 10.45 -14.42
N GLY A 375 3.00 11.46 -13.83
CA GLY A 375 1.58 11.72 -14.03
C GLY A 375 0.68 10.71 -13.34
N GLY A 376 -0.42 10.32 -13.97
CA GLY A 376 -1.37 9.33 -13.47
C GLY A 376 -2.37 9.89 -12.47
N GLY A 377 -2.61 11.20 -12.49
CA GLY A 377 -3.60 11.86 -11.66
C GLY A 377 -5.01 11.84 -12.25
N TYR A 378 -5.96 12.40 -11.51
CA TYR A 378 -7.37 12.44 -11.88
C TYR A 378 -7.72 13.40 -13.02
N GLY A 379 -6.76 14.19 -13.44
CA GLY A 379 -7.01 15.29 -14.35
C GLY A 379 -7.42 16.57 -13.63
N ASN A 380 -7.58 17.61 -14.42
CA ASN A 380 -8.19 18.82 -13.92
C ASN A 380 -9.68 18.51 -13.65
N ILE A 381 -10.03 18.47 -12.39
CA ILE A 381 -11.44 18.35 -11.96
C ILE A 381 -12.08 19.73 -12.25
N ALA A 382 -12.15 20.07 -13.54
CA ALA A 382 -12.85 21.27 -13.97
C ALA A 382 -14.33 21.06 -13.73
N ARG A 383 -14.94 22.01 -13.07
CA ARG A 383 -16.39 22.09 -12.95
C ARG A 383 -16.95 22.52 -14.29
N SER A 384 -17.19 21.57 -15.18
CA SER A 384 -18.12 21.83 -16.27
C SER A 384 -19.51 21.44 -15.79
N ILE A 385 -20.43 22.38 -15.74
CA ILE A 385 -21.84 22.11 -15.51
C ILE A 385 -22.35 21.65 -16.86
N SER A 386 -22.59 20.35 -17.01
CA SER A 386 -23.38 19.79 -18.12
C SER A 386 -24.81 19.61 -17.67
N GLU A 387 -25.73 19.25 -18.58
CA GLU A 387 -27.12 18.88 -18.24
C GLU A 387 -27.18 17.75 -17.20
N GLU A 388 -26.10 16.93 -17.08
CA GLU A 388 -25.97 15.86 -16.11
C GLU A 388 -25.23 16.29 -14.83
N GLY A 389 -24.80 17.53 -14.71
CA GLY A 389 -24.03 18.08 -13.59
C GLY A 389 -22.52 18.08 -13.83
N VAL A 390 -21.72 17.96 -12.78
CA VAL A 390 -20.27 18.04 -12.89
C VAL A 390 -19.70 16.82 -13.62
N THR A 391 -19.11 17.04 -14.78
CA THR A 391 -18.40 16.01 -15.51
C THR A 391 -16.98 15.92 -14.98
N VAL A 392 -16.65 14.80 -14.36
CA VAL A 392 -15.27 14.45 -14.00
C VAL A 392 -14.69 13.69 -15.18
N ASN A 393 -13.50 14.06 -15.62
CA ASN A 393 -12.80 13.27 -16.63
C ASN A 393 -12.29 11.98 -15.98
N THR A 394 -13.05 10.90 -16.11
CA THR A 394 -12.78 9.61 -15.47
C THR A 394 -11.84 8.71 -16.26
N LYS A 395 -11.29 9.18 -17.38
CA LYS A 395 -10.40 8.33 -18.21
C LYS A 395 -9.13 7.88 -17.49
N SER A 396 -8.78 8.52 -16.39
CA SER A 396 -7.65 8.10 -15.54
C SER A 396 -8.02 7.13 -14.42
N SER A 397 -9.32 6.88 -14.21
CA SER A 397 -9.77 6.02 -13.10
C SER A 397 -9.36 4.54 -13.26
N ASP A 398 -9.01 4.12 -14.49
CA ASP A 398 -8.56 2.76 -14.77
C ASP A 398 -7.14 2.46 -14.24
N THR A 399 -6.43 3.47 -13.74
CA THR A 399 -5.05 3.37 -13.28
C THR A 399 -4.86 3.62 -11.80
N MET A 400 -5.95 3.82 -11.06
CA MET A 400 -5.85 4.04 -9.62
C MET A 400 -5.43 2.77 -8.89
N ILE A 401 -4.26 2.84 -8.30
CA ILE A 401 -3.84 1.95 -7.23
C ILE A 401 -4.44 2.51 -5.95
N THR A 402 -5.50 1.89 -5.48
CA THR A 402 -6.12 2.20 -4.18
C THR A 402 -5.31 1.66 -3.04
#